data_99d0c325b952be30e30902aaebed6061
#
_entry.id   99d0c325b952be30e30902aaebed6061
#
_cell.length_a   1.000
_cell.length_b   1.000
_cell.length_c   1.000
_cell.angle_alpha   90.00
_cell.angle_beta   90.00
_cell.angle_gamma   90.00
#
_symmetry.space_group_name_H-M   'P 1'
#
loop_
_entity.id
_entity.type
_entity.pdbx_description
1 polymer ?
#
loop_
_entity_poly.entity_id
_entity_poly.type
_entity_poly.pdbx_seq_one_letter_code
_entity_poly.pdbx_strand_id
1 'polypeptide(L)'
;MQNSPALQAAQRLARSWLAGEHLDDLPPPLRPRSLEEGRAIQALWAGVVGDAIAGWKIAATSEAGQRHIAVAGPIAGPVFARRVVCDGATVSLAGNRMRVAECEVVFTIGRTLDPRPQPYSRSEVLAAVQWLHPGIKVPDSRFREFERAGEAQLAADCACCNDMVLGAAVAPDERIQALPALVVQARVSDGRTPQGAGRNVLGDPVAALCWLANELRASGRALEAGQFVTTGACVAPIAVLPGQRVEADFGWIGRIAASFA
;
A
#
# COMPACT_ATOMS: atom_id res chain seq x y z
N MET A 1 -25.61 16.33 7.34
CA MET A 1 -24.48 16.65 6.42
C MET A 1 -24.95 16.34 5.01
N GLN A 2 -25.13 17.37 4.17
CA GLN A 2 -25.57 17.19 2.80
C GLN A 2 -24.53 16.38 2.01
N ASN A 3 -25.00 15.52 1.13
CA ASN A 3 -24.26 14.61 0.25
C ASN A 3 -23.30 15.38 -0.68
N SER A 4 -22.10 15.73 -0.19
CA SER A 4 -21.09 16.40 -1.02
C SER A 4 -20.64 15.48 -2.16
N PRO A 5 -20.22 16.04 -3.33
CA PRO A 5 -19.68 15.23 -4.42
C PRO A 5 -18.54 14.30 -3.97
N ALA A 6 -17.67 14.76 -3.08
CA ALA A 6 -16.59 13.94 -2.53
C ALA A 6 -17.12 12.74 -1.72
N LEU A 7 -18.16 12.94 -0.89
CA LEU A 7 -18.77 11.84 -0.14
C LEU A 7 -19.46 10.83 -1.08
N GLN A 8 -20.17 11.32 -2.09
CA GLN A 8 -20.79 10.44 -3.09
C GLN A 8 -19.74 9.63 -3.88
N ALA A 9 -18.61 10.25 -4.23
CA ALA A 9 -17.49 9.56 -4.87
C ALA A 9 -16.91 8.46 -3.96
N ALA A 10 -16.62 8.79 -2.70
CA ALA A 10 -16.12 7.81 -1.72
C ALA A 10 -17.11 6.65 -1.52
N GLN A 11 -18.41 6.94 -1.39
CA GLN A 11 -19.45 5.91 -1.26
C GLN A 11 -19.53 5.01 -2.49
N ARG A 12 -19.39 5.58 -3.70
CA ARG A 12 -19.41 4.80 -4.94
C ARG A 12 -18.21 3.86 -5.04
N LEU A 13 -17.01 4.37 -4.80
CA LEU A 13 -15.78 3.58 -4.82
C LEU A 13 -15.79 2.50 -3.74
N ALA A 14 -16.18 2.85 -2.51
CA ALA A 14 -16.25 1.90 -1.40
C ALA A 14 -17.29 0.78 -1.66
N ARG A 15 -18.44 1.12 -2.27
CA ARG A 15 -19.46 0.13 -2.65
C ARG A 15 -18.89 -0.85 -3.69
N SER A 16 -18.24 -0.35 -4.73
CA SER A 16 -17.60 -1.18 -5.75
C SER A 16 -16.54 -2.10 -5.13
N TRP A 17 -15.72 -1.56 -4.21
CA TRP A 17 -14.72 -2.36 -3.50
C TRP A 17 -15.34 -3.51 -2.68
N LEU A 18 -16.40 -3.22 -1.92
CA LEU A 18 -17.06 -4.23 -1.09
C LEU A 18 -17.80 -5.29 -1.92
N ALA A 19 -18.28 -4.90 -3.10
CA ALA A 19 -18.98 -5.80 -4.02
C ALA A 19 -18.04 -6.57 -4.98
N GLY A 20 -16.74 -6.22 -5.03
CA GLY A 20 -15.81 -6.77 -6.03
C GLY A 20 -16.15 -6.31 -7.46
N GLU A 21 -16.77 -5.13 -7.59
CA GLU A 21 -17.17 -4.54 -8.87
C GLU A 21 -16.17 -3.49 -9.34
N HIS A 22 -16.18 -3.23 -10.67
CA HIS A 22 -15.27 -2.25 -11.28
C HIS A 22 -16.06 -1.21 -12.06
N LEU A 23 -15.52 0.01 -12.03
CA LEU A 23 -16.00 1.17 -12.74
C LEU A 23 -15.12 1.42 -13.97
N ASP A 24 -15.69 1.95 -15.02
CA ASP A 24 -14.88 2.48 -16.11
C ASP A 24 -14.29 3.85 -15.69
N ASP A 25 -15.08 4.65 -14.96
CA ASP A 25 -14.69 5.98 -14.50
C ASP A 25 -15.67 6.48 -13.42
N LEU A 26 -15.27 7.50 -12.65
CA LEU A 26 -16.23 8.25 -11.85
C LEU A 26 -17.04 9.17 -12.77
N PRO A 27 -18.37 9.32 -12.55
CA PRO A 27 -19.18 10.29 -13.29
C PRO A 27 -18.57 11.70 -13.19
N PRO A 28 -18.67 12.54 -14.24
CA PRO A 28 -18.01 13.85 -14.27
C PRO A 28 -18.25 14.73 -13.03
N PRO A 29 -19.46 14.78 -12.42
CA PRO A 29 -19.67 15.57 -11.20
C PRO A 29 -18.94 15.05 -9.96
N LEU A 30 -18.52 13.78 -9.96
CA LEU A 30 -17.85 13.10 -8.82
C LEU A 30 -16.35 12.90 -9.06
N ARG A 31 -15.88 13.18 -10.28
CA ARG A 31 -14.50 12.94 -10.68
C ARG A 31 -13.58 14.00 -10.09
N PRO A 32 -12.56 13.62 -9.29
CA PRO A 32 -11.58 14.57 -8.80
C PRO A 32 -10.70 15.11 -9.95
N ARG A 33 -10.39 16.41 -9.91
CA ARG A 33 -9.61 17.12 -10.91
C ARG A 33 -8.15 17.33 -10.51
N SER A 34 -7.86 17.11 -9.23
CA SER A 34 -6.52 17.26 -8.67
C SER A 34 -6.23 16.15 -7.66
N LEU A 35 -4.95 15.92 -7.37
CA LEU A 35 -4.51 15.00 -6.34
C LEU A 35 -5.11 15.37 -4.96
N GLU A 36 -5.23 16.67 -4.66
CA GLU A 36 -5.85 17.16 -3.43
C GLU A 36 -7.33 16.76 -3.33
N GLU A 37 -8.11 16.94 -4.39
CA GLU A 37 -9.51 16.47 -4.43
C GLU A 37 -9.59 14.95 -4.29
N GLY A 38 -8.68 14.20 -4.92
CA GLY A 38 -8.58 12.75 -4.76
C GLY A 38 -8.31 12.33 -3.31
N ARG A 39 -7.37 13.00 -2.63
CA ARG A 39 -7.07 12.80 -1.21
C ARG A 39 -8.24 13.17 -0.29
N ALA A 40 -8.99 14.20 -0.63
CA ALA A 40 -10.20 14.58 0.12
C ALA A 40 -11.28 13.48 0.03
N ILE A 41 -11.45 12.85 -1.13
CA ILE A 41 -12.32 11.68 -1.29
C ILE A 41 -11.78 10.49 -0.49
N GLN A 42 -10.49 10.19 -0.59
CA GLN A 42 -9.82 9.12 0.16
C GLN A 42 -10.01 9.25 1.67
N ALA A 43 -9.94 10.46 2.22
CA ALA A 43 -10.08 10.72 3.64
C ALA A 43 -11.45 10.32 4.21
N LEU A 44 -12.47 10.20 3.36
CA LEU A 44 -13.83 9.83 3.76
C LEU A 44 -14.05 8.31 3.83
N TRP A 45 -13.13 7.51 3.27
CA TRP A 45 -13.33 6.07 3.14
C TRP A 45 -13.52 5.36 4.48
N ALA A 46 -12.71 5.65 5.49
CA ALA A 46 -12.81 4.99 6.80
C ALA A 46 -14.22 5.13 7.39
N GLY A 47 -14.80 6.33 7.33
CA GLY A 47 -16.17 6.56 7.76
C GLY A 47 -17.22 5.89 6.87
N VAL A 48 -16.98 5.82 5.56
CA VAL A 48 -17.91 5.18 4.61
C VAL A 48 -17.94 3.67 4.76
N VAL A 49 -16.76 3.03 4.91
CA VAL A 49 -16.68 1.57 5.05
C VAL A 49 -16.90 1.09 6.49
N GLY A 50 -16.86 1.99 7.46
CA GLY A 50 -17.01 1.66 8.89
C GLY A 50 -15.89 0.73 9.37
N ASP A 51 -14.63 0.99 8.96
CA ASP A 51 -13.48 0.16 9.32
C ASP A 51 -12.28 1.02 9.68
N ALA A 52 -11.46 0.52 10.62
CA ALA A 52 -10.26 1.21 11.07
C ALA A 52 -9.16 1.17 10.00
N ILE A 53 -8.35 2.22 9.94
CA ILE A 53 -7.12 2.24 9.17
C ILE A 53 -6.05 1.51 9.98
N ALA A 54 -5.71 0.28 9.56
CA ALA A 54 -4.66 -0.51 10.20
C ALA A 54 -3.25 -0.05 9.79
N GLY A 55 -3.14 0.61 8.66
CA GLY A 55 -1.85 1.08 8.15
C GLY A 55 -1.99 1.82 6.82
N TRP A 56 -0.86 2.04 6.20
CA TRP A 56 -0.73 2.79 4.95
C TRP A 56 0.09 2.01 3.93
N LYS A 57 -0.25 2.13 2.68
CA LYS A 57 0.54 1.60 1.56
C LYS A 57 1.03 2.74 0.67
N ILE A 58 2.16 2.50 0.01
CA ILE A 58 2.72 3.40 -1.00
C ILE A 58 2.70 2.66 -2.34
N ALA A 59 2.09 3.27 -3.35
CA ALA A 59 2.15 2.80 -4.73
C ALA A 59 3.16 3.62 -5.53
N ALA A 60 3.61 3.10 -6.66
CA ALA A 60 4.49 3.77 -7.62
C ALA A 60 5.83 4.22 -7.01
N THR A 61 6.44 3.36 -6.20
CA THR A 61 7.74 3.62 -5.55
C THR A 61 8.96 3.35 -6.46
N SER A 62 8.73 3.14 -7.75
CA SER A 62 9.76 3.06 -8.79
C SER A 62 9.31 3.82 -10.04
N GLU A 63 10.27 4.27 -10.85
CA GLU A 63 9.95 4.92 -12.12
C GLU A 63 9.12 4.03 -13.05
N ALA A 64 9.37 2.71 -13.06
CA ALA A 64 8.58 1.77 -13.84
C ALA A 64 7.12 1.74 -13.35
N GLY A 65 6.90 1.71 -12.03
CA GLY A 65 5.57 1.79 -11.43
C GLY A 65 4.86 3.11 -11.74
N GLN A 66 5.58 4.24 -11.68
CA GLN A 66 5.03 5.56 -12.02
C GLN A 66 4.58 5.62 -13.49
N ARG A 67 5.40 5.12 -14.40
CA ARG A 67 5.02 5.03 -15.82
C ARG A 67 3.85 4.09 -16.06
N HIS A 68 3.78 2.96 -15.34
CA HIS A 68 2.74 1.97 -15.50
C HIS A 68 1.33 2.51 -15.18
N ILE A 69 1.20 3.31 -14.13
CA ILE A 69 -0.09 3.88 -13.72
C ILE A 69 -0.20 5.39 -14.04
N ALA A 70 0.70 5.92 -14.86
CA ALA A 70 0.71 7.30 -15.35
C ALA A 70 0.61 8.36 -14.22
N VAL A 71 1.47 8.23 -13.19
CA VAL A 71 1.58 9.19 -12.09
C VAL A 71 2.95 9.86 -12.06
N ALA A 72 3.02 11.07 -11.49
CA ALA A 72 4.26 11.85 -11.45
C ALA A 72 5.19 11.45 -10.29
N GLY A 73 4.68 10.70 -9.31
CA GLY A 73 5.42 10.28 -8.12
C GLY A 73 4.68 9.20 -7.33
N PRO A 74 5.17 8.87 -6.14
CA PRO A 74 4.48 7.93 -5.26
C PRO A 74 3.12 8.45 -4.81
N ILE A 75 2.16 7.56 -4.65
CA ILE A 75 0.85 7.86 -4.09
C ILE A 75 0.55 6.96 -2.90
N ALA A 76 -0.06 7.52 -1.85
CA ALA A 76 -0.40 6.80 -0.63
C ALA A 76 -1.88 6.44 -0.56
N GLY A 77 -2.18 5.33 0.10
CA GLY A 77 -3.54 4.94 0.42
C GLY A 77 -3.63 4.22 1.76
N PRO A 78 -4.77 4.32 2.48
CA PRO A 78 -5.00 3.58 3.70
C PRO A 78 -5.16 2.08 3.43
N VAL A 79 -4.75 1.25 4.38
CA VAL A 79 -5.06 -0.18 4.44
C VAL A 79 -6.04 -0.41 5.59
N PHE A 80 -7.18 -1.02 5.30
CA PHE A 80 -8.25 -1.23 6.27
C PHE A 80 -8.05 -2.54 7.04
N ALA A 81 -8.45 -2.55 8.32
CA ALA A 81 -8.19 -3.67 9.24
C ALA A 81 -8.76 -5.01 8.72
N ARG A 82 -9.95 -4.99 8.10
CA ARG A 82 -10.59 -6.19 7.52
C ARG A 82 -9.81 -6.83 6.36
N ARG A 83 -8.84 -6.13 5.81
CA ARG A 83 -8.00 -6.58 4.67
C ARG A 83 -6.59 -6.98 5.08
N VAL A 84 -6.32 -7.00 6.38
CA VAL A 84 -5.04 -7.47 6.91
C VAL A 84 -5.19 -8.89 7.39
N VAL A 85 -4.39 -9.78 6.84
CA VAL A 85 -4.38 -11.20 7.19
C VAL A 85 -2.97 -11.65 7.59
N CYS A 86 -2.89 -12.75 8.33
CA CYS A 86 -1.62 -13.28 8.82
C CYS A 86 -0.86 -14.06 7.75
N ASP A 87 0.42 -14.30 8.01
CA ASP A 87 1.28 -15.21 7.25
C ASP A 87 0.60 -16.57 7.01
N GLY A 88 0.77 -17.10 5.80
CA GLY A 88 0.17 -18.37 5.36
C GLY A 88 -1.29 -18.29 4.95
N ALA A 89 -1.95 -17.14 5.07
CA ALA A 89 -3.35 -16.98 4.71
C ALA A 89 -3.63 -17.26 3.23
N THR A 90 -4.87 -17.62 2.94
CA THR A 90 -5.40 -17.68 1.59
C THR A 90 -6.13 -16.37 1.27
N VAL A 91 -5.63 -15.66 0.24
CA VAL A 91 -6.23 -14.41 -0.26
C VAL A 91 -7.13 -14.74 -1.45
N SER A 92 -8.37 -14.26 -1.41
CA SER A 92 -9.30 -14.44 -2.52
C SER A 92 -8.96 -13.48 -3.67
N LEU A 93 -8.87 -14.02 -4.88
CA LEU A 93 -8.76 -13.24 -6.12
C LEU A 93 -10.12 -12.97 -6.78
N ALA A 94 -11.22 -13.34 -6.12
CA ALA A 94 -12.56 -13.04 -6.62
C ALA A 94 -12.76 -11.52 -6.69
N GLY A 95 -13.09 -11.02 -7.88
CA GLY A 95 -13.22 -9.59 -8.13
C GLY A 95 -11.90 -8.81 -8.19
N ASN A 96 -10.74 -9.41 -7.95
CA ASN A 96 -9.44 -8.74 -8.12
C ASN A 96 -9.00 -8.80 -9.59
N ARG A 97 -8.81 -7.65 -10.22
CA ARG A 97 -8.37 -7.55 -11.62
C ARG A 97 -6.85 -7.50 -11.77
N MET A 98 -6.16 -6.89 -10.83
CA MET A 98 -4.70 -6.74 -10.92
C MET A 98 -3.99 -8.09 -10.77
N ARG A 99 -4.50 -8.97 -9.90
CA ARG A 99 -4.00 -10.33 -9.66
C ARG A 99 -2.49 -10.40 -9.56
N VAL A 100 -1.92 -9.54 -8.73
CA VAL A 100 -0.48 -9.51 -8.45
C VAL A 100 -0.21 -9.60 -6.96
N ALA A 101 0.91 -10.24 -6.63
CA ALA A 101 1.50 -10.23 -5.29
C ALA A 101 2.76 -9.36 -5.29
N GLU A 102 2.88 -8.46 -4.34
CA GLU A 102 4.02 -7.55 -4.20
C GLU A 102 4.72 -7.82 -2.87
N CYS A 103 6.00 -8.18 -2.93
CA CYS A 103 6.82 -8.46 -1.75
C CYS A 103 7.41 -7.15 -1.22
N GLU A 104 7.06 -6.75 0.01
CA GLU A 104 7.36 -5.43 0.56
C GLU A 104 7.95 -5.51 1.97
N VAL A 105 8.87 -4.62 2.28
CA VAL A 105 9.28 -4.34 3.67
C VAL A 105 8.19 -3.51 4.32
N VAL A 106 7.79 -3.90 5.52
CA VAL A 106 6.73 -3.22 6.29
C VAL A 106 7.29 -2.73 7.61
N PHE A 107 6.94 -1.51 7.99
CA PHE A 107 7.29 -0.92 9.29
C PHE A 107 6.04 -0.73 10.13
N THR A 108 6.04 -1.15 11.38
CA THR A 108 5.01 -0.77 12.37
C THR A 108 5.51 0.38 13.22
N ILE A 109 4.66 1.37 13.41
CA ILE A 109 4.95 2.60 14.15
C ILE A 109 4.63 2.39 15.63
N GLY A 110 5.58 2.68 16.50
CA GLY A 110 5.41 2.60 17.95
C GLY A 110 5.12 3.95 18.61
N ARG A 111 5.42 5.05 17.93
CA ARG A 111 5.17 6.41 18.41
C ARG A 111 4.55 7.25 17.31
N THR A 112 3.39 7.84 17.59
CA THR A 112 2.67 8.70 16.64
C THR A 112 3.55 9.84 16.11
N LEU A 113 3.47 10.05 14.80
CA LEU A 113 4.05 11.18 14.09
C LEU A 113 2.92 12.16 13.74
N ASP A 114 2.73 13.18 14.56
CA ASP A 114 1.64 14.16 14.43
C ASP A 114 1.89 15.15 13.27
N PRO A 115 0.83 15.76 12.72
CA PRO A 115 0.97 16.87 11.80
C PRO A 115 1.71 18.04 12.47
N ARG A 116 2.69 18.61 11.77
CA ARG A 116 3.47 19.77 12.21
C ARG A 116 4.00 20.57 11.01
N PRO A 117 4.37 21.85 11.17
CA PRO A 117 4.90 22.65 10.06
C PRO A 117 6.19 22.07 9.45
N GLN A 118 7.14 21.66 10.30
CA GLN A 118 8.45 21.15 9.85
C GLN A 118 8.37 19.69 9.42
N PRO A 119 9.04 19.32 8.30
CA PRO A 119 9.17 17.93 7.91
C PRO A 119 9.86 17.07 8.97
N TYR A 120 9.49 15.81 9.04
CA TYR A 120 10.20 14.81 9.82
C TYR A 120 11.51 14.43 9.13
N SER A 121 12.59 14.44 9.90
CA SER A 121 13.89 13.92 9.47
C SER A 121 13.89 12.38 9.46
N ARG A 122 14.84 11.79 8.73
CA ARG A 122 15.04 10.33 8.73
C ARG A 122 15.22 9.75 10.15
N SER A 123 16.00 10.42 10.99
CA SER A 123 16.25 9.96 12.36
C SER A 123 15.00 10.00 13.24
N GLU A 124 14.16 11.02 13.11
CA GLU A 124 12.89 11.10 13.86
C GLU A 124 11.91 10.01 13.42
N VAL A 125 11.82 9.73 12.13
CA VAL A 125 10.96 8.66 11.59
C VAL A 125 11.45 7.29 12.06
N LEU A 126 12.76 7.02 11.97
CA LEU A 126 13.33 5.77 12.46
C LEU A 126 13.12 5.56 13.96
N ALA A 127 13.24 6.62 14.76
CA ALA A 127 12.98 6.58 16.20
C ALA A 127 11.50 6.31 16.55
N ALA A 128 10.59 6.40 15.59
CA ALA A 128 9.18 6.06 15.76
C ALA A 128 8.86 4.61 15.34
N VAL A 129 9.78 3.91 14.67
CA VAL A 129 9.58 2.51 14.25
C VAL A 129 9.67 1.59 15.46
N GLN A 130 8.69 0.72 15.61
CA GLN A 130 8.66 -0.31 16.63
C GLN A 130 9.07 -1.68 16.08
N TRP A 131 8.55 -2.05 14.89
CA TRP A 131 8.78 -3.36 14.29
C TRP A 131 8.99 -3.27 12.78
N LEU A 132 9.70 -4.25 12.25
CA LEU A 132 9.74 -4.57 10.83
C LEU A 132 9.01 -5.90 10.59
N HIS A 133 8.44 -6.05 9.39
CA HIS A 133 7.81 -7.30 8.96
C HIS A 133 8.12 -7.57 7.49
N PRO A 134 8.19 -8.83 7.07
CA PRO A 134 8.01 -9.17 5.67
C PRO A 134 6.52 -9.03 5.33
N GLY A 135 6.19 -8.57 4.13
CA GLY A 135 4.81 -8.39 3.70
C GLY A 135 4.55 -8.85 2.28
N ILE A 136 3.34 -9.34 2.01
CA ILE A 136 2.83 -9.56 0.65
C ILE A 136 1.57 -8.72 0.50
N LYS A 137 1.65 -7.67 -0.33
CA LYS A 137 0.51 -6.85 -0.70
C LYS A 137 -0.16 -7.39 -1.95
N VAL A 138 -1.48 -7.42 -1.95
CA VAL A 138 -2.30 -7.85 -3.08
C VAL A 138 -3.20 -6.67 -3.47
N PRO A 139 -2.72 -5.75 -4.31
CA PRO A 139 -3.47 -4.56 -4.69
C PRO A 139 -4.64 -4.89 -5.61
N ASP A 140 -5.60 -3.99 -5.63
CA ASP A 140 -6.64 -3.95 -6.65
C ASP A 140 -7.18 -2.52 -6.82
N SER A 141 -7.58 -2.17 -8.03
CA SER A 141 -8.23 -0.90 -8.31
C SER A 141 -9.72 -1.09 -8.58
N ARG A 142 -10.52 -0.11 -8.19
CA ARG A 142 -11.95 -0.06 -8.57
C ARG A 142 -12.15 0.38 -10.01
N PHE A 143 -11.09 0.82 -10.69
CA PHE A 143 -11.15 1.18 -12.12
C PHE A 143 -10.70 0.02 -13.01
N ARG A 144 -11.47 -0.27 -14.08
CA ARG A 144 -11.14 -1.34 -15.05
C ARG A 144 -9.81 -1.09 -15.74
N GLU A 145 -9.58 0.15 -16.17
CA GLU A 145 -8.36 0.61 -16.81
C GLU A 145 -7.61 1.54 -15.86
N PHE A 146 -7.17 0.99 -14.71
CA PHE A 146 -6.54 1.76 -13.65
C PHE A 146 -5.26 2.46 -14.14
N GLU A 147 -4.57 1.92 -15.12
CA GLU A 147 -3.39 2.51 -15.74
C GLU A 147 -3.71 3.86 -16.43
N ARG A 148 -4.99 4.10 -16.75
CA ARG A 148 -5.48 5.29 -17.46
C ARG A 148 -6.39 6.16 -16.60
N ALA A 149 -6.70 5.73 -15.37
CA ALA A 149 -7.62 6.45 -14.50
C ALA A 149 -7.10 7.85 -14.09
N GLY A 150 -5.78 8.02 -14.10
CA GLY A 150 -5.13 9.26 -13.70
C GLY A 150 -4.93 9.38 -12.18
N GLU A 151 -3.91 10.15 -11.80
CA GLU A 151 -3.42 10.26 -10.42
C GLU A 151 -4.52 10.66 -9.42
N ALA A 152 -5.38 11.62 -9.79
CA ALA A 152 -6.46 12.10 -8.92
C ALA A 152 -7.48 11.00 -8.59
N GLN A 153 -7.89 10.21 -9.59
CA GLN A 153 -8.82 9.11 -9.36
C GLN A 153 -8.16 7.94 -8.63
N LEU A 154 -6.89 7.62 -8.93
CA LEU A 154 -6.14 6.60 -8.19
C LEU A 154 -5.95 6.98 -6.72
N ALA A 155 -5.72 8.26 -6.42
CA ALA A 155 -5.67 8.74 -5.04
C ALA A 155 -7.05 8.57 -4.35
N ALA A 156 -8.14 8.94 -5.03
CA ALA A 156 -9.50 8.74 -4.54
C ALA A 156 -9.83 7.26 -4.30
N ASP A 157 -9.24 6.37 -5.09
CA ASP A 157 -9.33 4.91 -5.03
C ASP A 157 -8.34 4.29 -4.02
N CYS A 158 -7.93 5.03 -2.99
CA CYS A 158 -6.98 4.58 -1.97
C CYS A 158 -5.69 4.01 -2.55
N ALA A 159 -5.21 4.55 -3.69
CA ALA A 159 -4.01 4.11 -4.40
C ALA A 159 -4.01 2.58 -4.69
N CYS A 160 -5.12 2.04 -5.16
CA CYS A 160 -5.32 0.60 -5.40
C CYS A 160 -5.16 -0.26 -4.13
N CYS A 161 -5.61 0.24 -2.96
CA CYS A 161 -5.57 -0.54 -1.73
C CYS A 161 -6.51 -1.75 -1.80
N ASN A 162 -6.03 -2.92 -1.35
CA ASN A 162 -6.86 -4.12 -1.15
C ASN A 162 -6.28 -4.96 -0.01
N ASP A 163 -5.78 -6.19 -0.25
CA ASP A 163 -5.37 -7.08 0.81
C ASP A 163 -3.87 -6.93 1.16
N MET A 164 -3.55 -7.19 2.43
CA MET A 164 -2.21 -7.20 2.98
C MET A 164 -2.00 -8.43 3.84
N VAL A 165 -1.03 -9.28 3.45
CA VAL A 165 -0.55 -10.36 4.29
C VAL A 165 0.64 -9.83 5.08
N LEU A 166 0.54 -9.86 6.42
CA LEU A 166 1.56 -9.32 7.32
C LEU A 166 2.28 -10.47 8.03
N GLY A 167 3.59 -10.52 7.92
CA GLY A 167 4.44 -11.53 8.55
C GLY A 167 4.82 -11.19 9.99
N ALA A 168 5.63 -12.06 10.59
CA ALA A 168 6.07 -11.90 11.95
C ALA A 168 6.86 -10.60 12.18
N ALA A 169 6.70 -10.02 13.37
CA ALA A 169 7.41 -8.82 13.78
C ALA A 169 8.87 -9.12 14.14
N VAL A 170 9.79 -8.26 13.70
CA VAL A 170 11.21 -8.28 14.05
C VAL A 170 11.60 -6.91 14.60
N ALA A 171 12.32 -6.88 15.72
CA ALA A 171 12.81 -5.63 16.29
C ALA A 171 13.83 -4.95 15.35
N PRO A 172 13.75 -3.62 15.16
CA PRO A 172 14.75 -2.90 14.39
C PRO A 172 16.10 -2.93 15.11
N ASP A 173 17.18 -3.11 14.34
CA ASP A 173 18.56 -2.97 14.77
C ASP A 173 19.37 -2.21 13.71
N GLU A 174 20.69 -2.20 13.83
CA GLU A 174 21.59 -1.52 12.91
C GLU A 174 21.45 -1.95 11.44
N ARG A 175 20.97 -3.18 11.18
CA ARG A 175 20.74 -3.71 9.83
C ARG A 175 19.67 -2.94 9.06
N ILE A 176 18.86 -2.11 9.73
CA ILE A 176 17.91 -1.22 9.07
C ILE A 176 18.59 -0.25 8.10
N GLN A 177 19.86 0.09 8.34
CA GLN A 177 20.64 0.95 7.44
C GLN A 177 21.06 0.20 6.16
N ALA A 178 21.07 -1.13 6.18
CA ALA A 178 21.41 -1.96 5.03
C ALA A 178 20.19 -2.41 4.21
N LEU A 179 18.98 -1.94 4.54
CA LEU A 179 17.75 -2.28 3.78
C LEU A 179 17.85 -2.04 2.27
N PRO A 180 18.56 -1.01 1.75
CA PRO A 180 18.75 -0.88 0.30
C PRO A 180 19.43 -2.08 -0.35
N ALA A 181 20.33 -2.76 0.37
CA ALA A 181 21.05 -3.94 -0.08
C ALA A 181 20.34 -5.26 0.25
N LEU A 182 19.23 -5.22 1.00
CA LEU A 182 18.44 -6.40 1.32
C LEU A 182 17.98 -7.10 0.04
N VAL A 183 18.40 -8.35 -0.16
CA VAL A 183 17.90 -9.19 -1.24
C VAL A 183 16.59 -9.83 -0.81
N VAL A 184 15.58 -9.72 -1.63
CA VAL A 184 14.29 -10.38 -1.46
C VAL A 184 14.11 -11.41 -2.55
N GLN A 185 13.89 -12.65 -2.16
CA GLN A 185 13.66 -13.77 -3.08
C GLN A 185 12.25 -14.30 -2.91
N ALA A 186 11.53 -14.44 -4.00
CA ALA A 186 10.22 -15.07 -3.97
C ALA A 186 10.24 -16.40 -4.74
N ARG A 187 9.36 -17.30 -4.36
CA ARG A 187 9.11 -18.56 -5.05
C ARG A 187 7.61 -18.70 -5.27
N VAL A 188 7.22 -18.96 -6.49
CA VAL A 188 5.83 -19.27 -6.85
C VAL A 188 5.67 -20.78 -7.02
N SER A 189 4.52 -21.33 -6.66
CA SER A 189 4.26 -22.77 -6.76
C SER A 189 4.33 -23.34 -8.17
N ASP A 190 4.33 -22.48 -9.21
CA ASP A 190 4.53 -22.86 -10.62
C ASP A 190 6.01 -22.95 -11.04
N GLY A 191 6.94 -22.74 -10.11
CA GLY A 191 8.39 -22.85 -10.35
C GLY A 191 9.10 -21.52 -10.62
N ARG A 192 8.40 -20.40 -10.80
CA ARG A 192 9.03 -19.07 -10.92
C ARG A 192 9.73 -18.68 -9.61
N THR A 193 10.92 -18.06 -9.73
CA THR A 193 11.73 -17.62 -8.59
C THR A 193 12.21 -16.16 -8.79
N PRO A 194 11.29 -15.18 -8.83
CA PRO A 194 11.68 -13.78 -8.99
C PRO A 194 12.44 -13.28 -7.76
N GLN A 195 13.36 -12.34 -8.00
CA GLN A 195 14.12 -11.70 -6.94
C GLN A 195 14.24 -10.19 -7.17
N GLY A 196 14.54 -9.48 -6.10
CA GLY A 196 14.75 -8.05 -6.13
C GLY A 196 15.50 -7.57 -4.89
N ALA A 197 15.42 -6.29 -4.61
CA ALA A 197 16.15 -5.72 -3.48
C ALA A 197 15.42 -4.50 -2.90
N GLY A 198 15.75 -4.16 -1.65
CA GLY A 198 15.17 -3.00 -0.98
C GLY A 198 15.37 -1.69 -1.74
N ARG A 199 16.50 -1.50 -2.45
CA ARG A 199 16.74 -0.31 -3.26
C ARG A 199 15.75 -0.08 -4.40
N ASN A 200 14.95 -1.06 -4.78
CA ASN A 200 13.90 -0.92 -5.78
C ASN A 200 12.75 -0.02 -5.30
N VAL A 201 12.72 0.26 -3.99
CA VAL A 201 11.71 1.07 -3.32
C VAL A 201 12.30 2.47 -3.06
N LEU A 202 12.10 3.43 -3.95
CA LEU A 202 12.64 4.80 -3.85
C LEU A 202 14.14 4.85 -3.48
N GLY A 203 14.92 3.84 -3.85
CA GLY A 203 16.32 3.68 -3.46
C GLY A 203 16.52 3.11 -2.05
N ASP A 204 15.55 3.23 -1.14
CA ASP A 204 15.61 2.79 0.25
C ASP A 204 14.20 2.68 0.86
N PRO A 205 13.78 1.54 1.43
CA PRO A 205 12.50 1.42 2.13
C PRO A 205 12.29 2.47 3.23
N VAL A 206 13.38 2.90 3.90
CA VAL A 206 13.30 3.98 4.91
C VAL A 206 13.02 5.32 4.25
N ALA A 207 13.53 5.58 3.05
CA ALA A 207 13.19 6.79 2.30
C ALA A 207 11.70 6.83 1.95
N ALA A 208 11.12 5.68 1.56
CA ALA A 208 9.69 5.56 1.32
C ALA A 208 8.86 5.80 2.59
N LEU A 209 9.28 5.25 3.74
CA LEU A 209 8.65 5.52 5.03
C LEU A 209 8.69 7.01 5.40
N CYS A 210 9.86 7.66 5.22
CA CYS A 210 10.01 9.10 5.46
C CYS A 210 9.15 9.93 4.52
N TRP A 211 9.04 9.54 3.25
CA TRP A 211 8.17 10.18 2.30
C TRP A 211 6.71 10.12 2.77
N LEU A 212 6.21 8.94 3.18
CA LEU A 212 4.83 8.79 3.65
C LEU A 212 4.56 9.60 4.92
N ALA A 213 5.46 9.55 5.91
CA ALA A 213 5.30 10.32 7.14
C ALA A 213 5.15 11.82 6.85
N ASN A 214 5.94 12.33 5.90
CA ASN A 214 5.87 13.73 5.49
C ASN A 214 4.67 14.04 4.59
N GLU A 215 4.22 13.10 3.80
CA GLU A 215 3.00 13.22 3.00
C GLU A 215 1.76 13.33 3.88
N LEU A 216 1.62 12.46 4.89
CA LEU A 216 0.54 12.52 5.86
C LEU A 216 0.60 13.81 6.68
N ARG A 217 1.78 14.17 7.20
CA ARG A 217 2.03 15.42 7.90
C ARG A 217 1.55 16.64 7.08
N ALA A 218 1.93 16.70 5.81
CA ALA A 218 1.58 17.81 4.92
C ALA A 218 0.07 17.91 4.65
N SER A 219 -0.63 16.78 4.67
CA SER A 219 -2.09 16.70 4.53
C SER A 219 -2.85 16.85 5.86
N GLY A 220 -2.18 17.22 6.95
CA GLY A 220 -2.79 17.40 8.27
C GLY A 220 -3.18 16.09 8.96
N ARG A 221 -2.59 14.96 8.58
CA ARG A 221 -2.88 13.63 9.13
C ARG A 221 -1.71 13.10 9.94
N ALA A 222 -1.99 12.43 11.03
CA ALA A 222 -1.00 11.70 11.80
C ALA A 222 -0.70 10.34 11.15
N LEU A 223 0.54 9.85 11.33
CA LEU A 223 0.86 8.44 11.23
C LEU A 223 0.86 7.89 12.65
N GLU A 224 -0.18 7.13 13.00
CA GLU A 224 -0.50 6.77 14.37
C GLU A 224 0.31 5.57 14.88
N ALA A 225 0.60 5.56 16.17
CA ALA A 225 1.18 4.38 16.83
C ALA A 225 0.26 3.16 16.63
N GLY A 226 0.86 2.01 16.34
CA GLY A 226 0.17 0.77 16.00
C GLY A 226 -0.13 0.61 14.50
N GLN A 227 -0.14 1.69 13.71
CA GLN A 227 -0.29 1.58 12.27
C GLN A 227 0.99 1.05 11.62
N PHE A 228 0.83 0.31 10.53
CA PHE A 228 1.95 -0.12 9.71
C PHE A 228 2.07 0.70 8.42
N VAL A 229 3.27 0.67 7.81
CA VAL A 229 3.54 1.24 6.48
C VAL A 229 4.17 0.16 5.61
N THR A 230 3.52 -0.16 4.50
CA THR A 230 4.06 -1.02 3.44
C THR A 230 4.67 -0.13 2.36
N THR A 231 5.97 -0.34 2.09
CA THR A 231 6.82 0.69 1.48
C THR A 231 6.94 0.62 -0.04
N GLY A 232 6.41 -0.42 -0.66
CA GLY A 232 6.54 -0.66 -2.10
C GLY A 232 7.26 -1.96 -2.43
N ALA A 233 7.12 -2.40 -3.67
CA ALA A 233 7.55 -3.71 -4.13
C ALA A 233 9.09 -3.80 -4.25
N CYS A 234 9.73 -4.63 -3.42
CA CYS A 234 11.15 -4.97 -3.53
C CYS A 234 11.44 -5.86 -4.74
N VAL A 235 10.48 -6.69 -5.12
CA VAL A 235 10.48 -7.58 -6.29
C VAL A 235 9.45 -7.04 -7.28
N ALA A 236 9.68 -7.16 -8.59
CA ALA A 236 8.67 -6.82 -9.58
C ALA A 236 7.34 -7.54 -9.27
N PRO A 237 6.18 -6.87 -9.41
CA PRO A 237 4.89 -7.47 -9.10
C PRO A 237 4.73 -8.85 -9.75
N ILE A 238 4.35 -9.84 -8.95
CA ILE A 238 4.28 -11.26 -9.34
C ILE A 238 2.83 -11.56 -9.74
N ALA A 239 2.58 -11.80 -11.03
CA ALA A 239 1.26 -12.26 -11.46
C ALA A 239 0.88 -13.58 -10.78
N VAL A 240 -0.33 -13.67 -10.24
CA VAL A 240 -0.84 -14.83 -9.51
C VAL A 240 -2.20 -15.28 -10.02
N LEU A 241 -2.46 -16.57 -9.93
CA LEU A 241 -3.71 -17.22 -10.31
C LEU A 241 -4.29 -18.00 -9.12
N PRO A 242 -5.61 -18.27 -9.10
CA PRO A 242 -6.20 -19.17 -8.12
C PRO A 242 -5.48 -20.53 -8.10
N GLY A 243 -5.26 -21.06 -6.90
CA GLY A 243 -4.50 -22.29 -6.65
C GLY A 243 -2.99 -22.10 -6.51
N GLN A 244 -2.47 -20.92 -6.82
CA GLN A 244 -1.04 -20.64 -6.63
C GLN A 244 -0.71 -20.22 -5.20
N ARG A 245 0.58 -20.35 -4.84
CA ARG A 245 1.18 -19.89 -3.59
C ARG A 245 2.46 -19.13 -3.90
N VAL A 246 2.67 -18.02 -3.20
CA VAL A 246 3.91 -17.25 -3.19
C VAL A 246 4.54 -17.36 -1.82
N GLU A 247 5.82 -17.70 -1.77
CA GLU A 247 6.66 -17.65 -0.59
C GLU A 247 7.77 -16.63 -0.83
N ALA A 248 8.05 -15.78 0.13
CA ALA A 248 9.09 -14.75 0.02
C ALA A 248 10.04 -14.79 1.22
N ASP A 249 11.33 -14.69 0.94
CA ASP A 249 12.42 -14.63 1.91
C ASP A 249 13.01 -13.22 1.90
N PHE A 250 12.93 -12.54 3.03
CA PHE A 250 13.48 -11.20 3.29
C PHE A 250 14.74 -11.25 4.16
N GLY A 251 15.46 -12.38 4.11
CA GLY A 251 16.67 -12.57 4.90
C GLY A 251 16.42 -12.43 6.40
N TRP A 252 17.12 -11.50 7.04
CA TRP A 252 17.03 -11.33 8.50
C TRP A 252 15.66 -10.78 8.99
N ILE A 253 14.85 -10.22 8.12
CA ILE A 253 13.47 -9.79 8.47
C ILE A 253 12.53 -11.00 8.58
N GLY A 254 12.85 -12.11 7.89
CA GLY A 254 12.07 -13.34 7.95
C GLY A 254 11.44 -13.74 6.64
N ARG A 255 10.55 -14.72 6.73
CA ARG A 255 9.83 -15.31 5.59
C ARG A 255 8.34 -15.09 5.73
N ILE A 256 7.66 -15.11 4.61
CA ILE A 256 6.21 -14.96 4.53
C ILE A 256 5.67 -15.74 3.34
N ALA A 257 4.43 -16.20 3.44
CA ALA A 257 3.74 -16.89 2.37
C ALA A 257 2.27 -16.45 2.25
N ALA A 258 1.75 -16.54 1.04
CA ALA A 258 0.33 -16.37 0.76
C ALA A 258 -0.12 -17.39 -0.29
N SER A 259 -1.31 -17.94 -0.11
CA SER A 259 -2.00 -18.75 -1.11
C SER A 259 -3.09 -17.92 -1.76
N PHE A 260 -3.50 -18.25 -3.00
CA PHE A 260 -4.50 -17.50 -3.75
C PHE A 260 -5.64 -18.41 -4.17
N ALA A 261 -6.90 -17.95 -4.01
CA ALA A 261 -8.10 -18.71 -4.36
C ALA A 261 -9.06 -17.90 -5.25
#